data_7720d926382b4d3dd9961ff96ac86704
#
_entry.id   7720d926382b4d3dd9961ff96ac86704
#
_cell.length_a   1.000
_cell.length_b   1.000
_cell.length_c   1.000
_cell.angle_alpha   90.00
_cell.angle_beta   90.00
_cell.angle_gamma   90.00
#
_symmetry.space_group_name_H-M   'P 1'
#
loop_
_entity.id
_entity.type
_entity.pdbx_description
1 polymer ?
#
loop_
_entity_poly.entity_id
_entity_poly.type
_entity_poly.pdbx_seq_one_letter_code
_entity_poly.pdbx_strand_id
1 'polypeptide(L)'
;MTEEIQKSLNEINKLPGLKKVKDEVKSLVAYLQSSNERKEQGLGDGPALTLHLIFSGNPGTGKTTVARILAQIYRDLGLIQGGKLIEVTRSDLVVAEKGKTAERAADKFNQAIDNVLFIDEAYTLINKKDPNDNGQEAIDELLKYM
;
A
#
# COMPACT_ATOMS: atom_id res chain seq x y z
N MET A 1 -11.87 4.10 19.21
CA MET A 1 -11.71 4.50 17.79
C MET A 1 -11.65 6.02 17.76
N THR A 2 -10.60 6.58 17.18
CA THR A 2 -10.51 8.02 17.08
C THR A 2 -11.51 8.58 16.07
N GLU A 3 -11.90 9.83 16.23
CA GLU A 3 -12.85 10.49 15.34
C GLU A 3 -12.35 10.54 13.90
N GLU A 4 -11.05 10.76 13.72
CA GLU A 4 -10.40 10.78 12.41
C GLU A 4 -10.50 9.43 11.68
N ILE A 5 -10.27 8.33 12.39
CA ILE A 5 -10.37 6.98 11.81
C ILE A 5 -11.81 6.68 11.42
N GLN A 6 -12.78 7.05 12.25
CA GLN A 6 -14.19 6.88 11.93
C GLN A 6 -14.59 7.70 10.71
N LYS A 7 -14.08 8.92 10.58
CA LYS A 7 -14.30 9.76 9.40
C LYS A 7 -13.76 9.10 8.13
N SER A 8 -12.53 8.59 8.18
CA SER A 8 -11.91 7.89 7.06
C SER A 8 -12.68 6.63 6.65
N LEU A 9 -13.15 5.83 7.61
CA LEU A 9 -14.00 4.68 7.33
C LEU A 9 -15.34 5.08 6.70
N ASN A 10 -15.94 6.18 7.12
CA ASN A 10 -17.16 6.71 6.53
C ASN A 10 -16.94 7.16 5.08
N GLU A 11 -15.78 7.73 4.76
CA GLU A 11 -15.44 8.09 3.38
C GLU A 11 -15.35 6.86 2.48
N ILE A 12 -14.72 5.77 2.96
CA ILE A 12 -14.69 4.50 2.21
C ILE A 12 -16.11 3.96 1.99
N ASN A 13 -16.96 4.01 3.01
CA ASN A 13 -18.33 3.52 2.92
C ASN A 13 -19.19 4.27 1.89
N LYS A 14 -18.87 5.54 1.62
CA LYS A 14 -19.58 6.35 0.61
C LYS A 14 -19.21 5.99 -0.83
N LEU A 15 -18.10 5.29 -1.04
CA LEU A 15 -17.70 4.88 -2.39
C LEU A 15 -18.71 3.87 -2.94
N PRO A 16 -19.10 3.99 -4.23
CA PRO A 16 -20.05 3.04 -4.83
C PRO A 16 -19.38 1.67 -5.00
N GLY A 17 -20.10 0.60 -4.70
CA GLY A 17 -19.58 -0.76 -4.83
C GLY A 17 -18.49 -1.11 -3.81
N LEU A 18 -17.52 -1.91 -4.22
CA LEU A 18 -16.36 -2.30 -3.42
C LEU A 18 -16.68 -2.96 -2.07
N LYS A 19 -17.81 -3.68 -1.98
CA LYS A 19 -18.28 -4.27 -0.71
C LYS A 19 -17.20 -5.12 -0.04
N LYS A 20 -16.56 -5.99 -0.81
CA LYS A 20 -15.50 -6.88 -0.28
C LYS A 20 -14.32 -6.09 0.25
N VAL A 21 -13.87 -5.08 -0.48
CA VAL A 21 -12.77 -4.19 -0.05
C VAL A 21 -13.15 -3.44 1.22
N LYS A 22 -14.37 -2.92 1.30
CA LYS A 22 -14.89 -2.23 2.48
C LYS A 22 -14.90 -3.12 3.72
N ASP A 23 -15.33 -4.36 3.57
CA ASP A 23 -15.38 -5.33 4.67
C ASP A 23 -13.96 -5.71 5.13
N GLU A 24 -13.06 -5.94 4.21
CA GLU A 24 -11.65 -6.24 4.53
C GLU A 24 -10.94 -5.06 5.21
N VAL A 25 -11.17 -3.84 4.74
CA VAL A 25 -10.60 -2.63 5.37
C VAL A 25 -11.11 -2.46 6.79
N LYS A 26 -12.42 -2.64 7.02
CA LYS A 26 -13.00 -2.58 8.37
C LYS A 26 -12.38 -3.61 9.30
N SER A 27 -12.21 -4.84 8.83
CA SER A 27 -11.59 -5.92 9.61
C SER A 27 -10.13 -5.61 9.94
N LEU A 28 -9.38 -5.10 8.97
CA LEU A 28 -7.99 -4.68 9.16
C LEU A 28 -7.88 -3.57 10.21
N VAL A 29 -8.70 -2.53 10.09
CA VAL A 29 -8.68 -1.40 11.05
C VAL A 29 -9.04 -1.87 12.46
N ALA A 30 -10.06 -2.70 12.61
CA ALA A 30 -10.45 -3.26 13.91
C ALA A 30 -9.31 -4.07 14.54
N TYR A 31 -8.62 -4.88 13.73
CA TYR A 31 -7.47 -5.65 14.20
C TYR A 31 -6.33 -4.75 14.66
N LEU A 32 -5.97 -3.73 13.88
CA LEU A 32 -4.90 -2.81 14.21
C LEU A 32 -5.18 -1.99 15.46
N GLN A 33 -6.42 -1.56 15.66
CA GLN A 33 -6.84 -0.87 16.88
C GLN A 33 -6.72 -1.78 18.09
N SER A 34 -7.21 -3.00 18.00
CA SER A 34 -7.09 -3.99 19.06
C SER A 34 -5.63 -4.30 19.41
N SER A 35 -4.76 -4.38 18.41
CA SER A 35 -3.33 -4.57 18.61
C SER A 35 -2.68 -3.39 19.34
N ASN A 36 -3.02 -2.15 18.98
CA ASN A 36 -2.53 -0.96 19.66
C ASN A 36 -3.00 -0.90 21.13
N GLU A 37 -4.26 -1.18 21.39
CA GLU A 37 -4.80 -1.23 22.75
C GLU A 37 -4.07 -2.26 23.62
N ARG A 38 -3.75 -3.42 23.06
CA ARG A 38 -2.96 -4.45 23.76
C ARG A 38 -1.56 -3.96 24.13
N LYS A 39 -0.89 -3.25 23.21
CA LYS A 39 0.43 -2.65 23.48
C LYS A 39 0.35 -1.64 24.62
N GLU A 40 -0.64 -0.75 24.60
CA GLU A 40 -0.84 0.25 25.64
C GLU A 40 -1.10 -0.39 27.02
N GLN A 41 -1.73 -1.55 27.05
CA GLN A 41 -1.98 -2.32 28.28
C GLN A 41 -0.79 -3.21 28.69
N GLY A 42 0.32 -3.17 27.98
CA GLY A 42 1.51 -3.98 28.29
C GLY A 42 1.35 -5.47 28.00
N LEU A 43 0.37 -5.87 27.19
CA LEU A 43 0.10 -7.27 26.85
C LEU A 43 0.97 -7.81 25.71
N GLY A 44 1.98 -7.04 25.30
CA GLY A 44 2.92 -7.39 24.24
C GLY A 44 2.39 -7.13 22.83
N ASP A 45 3.28 -7.28 21.86
CA ASP A 45 2.92 -7.21 20.45
C ASP A 45 2.11 -8.45 20.08
N GLY A 46 1.01 -8.25 19.37
CA GLY A 46 0.29 -9.34 18.74
C GLY A 46 1.14 -9.99 17.62
N PRO A 47 0.62 -11.00 16.93
CA PRO A 47 1.33 -11.58 15.80
C PRO A 47 1.72 -10.50 14.79
N ALA A 48 2.93 -10.61 14.23
CA ALA A 48 3.41 -9.67 13.23
C ALA A 48 2.44 -9.62 12.05
N LEU A 49 1.91 -8.44 11.77
CA LEU A 49 1.03 -8.20 10.63
C LEU A 49 1.79 -7.43 9.56
N THR A 50 1.76 -7.94 8.34
CA THR A 50 2.23 -7.15 7.21
C THR A 50 1.12 -6.18 6.80
N LEU A 51 1.50 -4.93 6.55
CA LEU A 51 0.57 -3.89 6.10
C LEU A 51 0.44 -3.84 4.58
N HIS A 52 1.12 -4.76 3.88
CA HIS A 52 1.10 -4.82 2.41
C HIS A 52 -0.21 -5.43 1.93
N LEU A 53 -0.83 -4.78 0.97
CA LEU A 53 -2.13 -5.15 0.41
C LEU A 53 -2.06 -5.24 -1.11
N ILE A 54 -2.87 -6.12 -1.67
CA ILE A 54 -3.09 -6.23 -3.11
C ILE A 54 -4.55 -5.94 -3.40
N PHE A 55 -4.79 -4.90 -4.20
CA PHE A 55 -6.13 -4.59 -4.70
C PHE A 55 -6.31 -5.17 -6.09
N SER A 56 -7.34 -5.96 -6.28
CA SER A 56 -7.73 -6.49 -7.59
C SER A 56 -9.09 -5.93 -7.99
N GLY A 57 -9.27 -5.72 -9.27
CA GLY A 57 -10.52 -5.19 -9.83
C GLY A 57 -10.30 -4.41 -11.11
N ASN A 58 -11.39 -4.06 -11.76
CA ASN A 58 -11.36 -3.30 -13.00
C ASN A 58 -10.84 -1.86 -12.81
N PRO A 59 -10.28 -1.23 -13.86
CA PRO A 59 -9.93 0.19 -13.81
C PRO A 59 -11.13 1.06 -13.46
N GLY A 60 -10.90 2.16 -12.73
CA GLY A 60 -11.95 3.11 -12.38
C GLY A 60 -12.88 2.67 -11.25
N THR A 61 -12.53 1.66 -10.47
CA THR A 61 -13.35 1.16 -9.35
C THR A 61 -13.08 1.86 -8.02
N GLY A 62 -12.17 2.82 -7.96
CA GLY A 62 -11.85 3.56 -6.74
C GLY A 62 -10.70 2.99 -5.92
N LYS A 63 -9.89 2.09 -6.46
CA LYS A 63 -8.76 1.47 -5.76
C LYS A 63 -7.76 2.50 -5.22
N THR A 64 -7.39 3.49 -6.02
CA THR A 64 -6.48 4.57 -5.62
C THR A 64 -7.06 5.41 -4.48
N THR A 65 -8.36 5.71 -4.53
CA THR A 65 -9.04 6.44 -3.47
C THR A 65 -9.01 5.67 -2.15
N VAL A 66 -9.28 4.37 -2.19
CA VAL A 66 -9.18 3.50 -1.01
C VAL A 66 -7.76 3.48 -0.46
N ALA A 67 -6.75 3.36 -1.32
CA ALA A 67 -5.34 3.37 -0.91
C ALA A 67 -4.95 4.68 -0.22
N ARG A 68 -5.44 5.81 -0.72
CA ARG A 68 -5.20 7.13 -0.11
C ARG A 68 -5.82 7.25 1.27
N ILE A 69 -7.04 6.76 1.44
CA ILE A 69 -7.74 6.77 2.72
C ILE A 69 -7.03 5.83 3.72
N LEU A 70 -6.58 4.66 3.26
CA LEU A 70 -5.79 3.75 4.09
C LEU A 70 -4.48 4.35 4.58
N ALA A 71 -3.80 5.13 3.74
CA ALA A 71 -2.58 5.83 4.15
C ALA A 71 -2.86 6.79 5.33
N GLN A 72 -3.98 7.50 5.30
CA GLN A 72 -4.41 8.35 6.40
C GLN A 72 -4.72 7.54 7.67
N ILE A 73 -5.43 6.43 7.52
CA ILE A 73 -5.74 5.54 8.66
C ILE A 73 -4.45 5.00 9.29
N TYR A 74 -3.50 4.57 8.52
CA TYR A 74 -2.22 4.07 9.03
C TYR A 74 -1.45 5.15 9.79
N ARG A 75 -1.48 6.39 9.32
CA ARG A 75 -0.91 7.53 10.04
C ARG A 75 -1.64 7.78 11.35
N ASP A 76 -2.98 7.80 11.32
CA ASP A 76 -3.80 8.08 12.50
C ASP A 76 -3.68 6.98 13.57
N LEU A 77 -3.35 5.74 13.14
CA LEU A 77 -3.02 4.63 14.03
C LEU A 77 -1.55 4.64 14.52
N GLY A 78 -0.74 5.58 14.05
CA GLY A 78 0.67 5.67 14.42
C GLY A 78 1.59 4.63 13.78
N LEU A 79 1.14 3.97 12.72
CA LEU A 79 1.91 2.93 12.03
C LEU A 79 2.93 3.50 11.06
N ILE A 80 2.64 4.68 10.51
CA ILE A 80 3.52 5.46 9.66
C ILE A 80 3.48 6.92 10.08
N GLN A 81 4.51 7.67 9.77
CA GLN A 81 4.61 9.08 10.16
C GLN A 81 4.07 10.04 9.08
N GLY A 82 4.32 9.73 7.80
CA GLY A 82 4.00 10.61 6.69
C GLY A 82 2.52 10.62 6.30
N GLY A 83 1.96 9.45 6.06
CA GLY A 83 0.56 9.31 5.62
C GLY A 83 0.30 9.76 4.19
N LYS A 84 1.33 9.96 3.37
CA LYS A 84 1.20 10.29 1.94
C LYS A 84 1.08 9.03 1.11
N LEU A 85 0.35 9.12 0.01
CA LEU A 85 0.32 8.09 -1.01
C LEU A 85 1.31 8.46 -2.12
N ILE A 86 2.32 7.64 -2.30
CA ILE A 86 3.28 7.76 -3.40
C ILE A 86 2.79 6.83 -4.51
N GLU A 87 2.25 7.40 -5.57
CA GLU A 87 1.71 6.65 -6.70
C GLU A 87 2.80 6.43 -7.75
N VAL A 88 2.99 5.19 -8.16
CA VAL A 88 3.91 4.82 -9.22
C VAL A 88 3.26 3.86 -10.20
N THR A 89 3.71 3.92 -11.44
CA THR A 89 3.35 2.99 -12.50
C THR A 89 4.61 2.29 -13.00
N ARG A 90 4.47 1.32 -13.90
CA ARG A 90 5.61 0.68 -14.55
C ARG A 90 6.60 1.71 -15.12
N SER A 91 6.11 2.74 -15.79
CA SER A 91 6.97 3.75 -16.41
C SER A 91 7.79 4.57 -15.42
N ASP A 92 7.35 4.65 -14.17
CA ASP A 92 8.10 5.30 -13.10
C ASP A 92 9.23 4.43 -12.54
N LEU A 93 9.14 3.12 -12.69
CA LEU A 93 10.06 2.15 -12.09
C LEU A 93 11.00 1.51 -13.09
N VAL A 94 10.50 1.16 -14.28
CA VAL A 94 11.22 0.37 -15.27
C VAL A 94 11.78 1.27 -16.37
N VAL A 95 13.08 1.14 -16.63
CA VAL A 95 13.78 1.84 -17.71
C VAL A 95 14.34 0.84 -18.73
N ALA A 96 14.49 1.29 -19.96
CA ALA A 96 14.99 0.44 -21.06
C ALA A 96 16.47 0.06 -20.88
N GLU A 97 17.26 0.92 -20.23
CA GLU A 97 18.67 0.69 -20.00
C GLU A 97 18.88 -0.37 -18.91
N LYS A 98 19.59 -1.42 -19.25
CA LYS A 98 19.87 -2.54 -18.33
C LYS A 98 20.66 -2.05 -17.10
N GLY A 99 20.24 -2.45 -15.90
CA GLY A 99 20.87 -2.09 -14.65
C GLY A 99 20.40 -0.76 -14.05
N LYS A 100 19.64 0.05 -14.80
CA LYS A 100 19.10 1.33 -14.30
C LYS A 100 17.74 1.21 -13.63
N THR A 101 17.02 0.13 -13.87
CA THR A 101 15.71 -0.09 -13.26
C THR A 101 15.80 -0.23 -11.75
N ALA A 102 16.75 -1.01 -11.23
CA ALA A 102 16.93 -1.18 -9.78
C ALA A 102 17.21 0.15 -9.08
N GLU A 103 18.07 1.00 -9.64
CA GLU A 103 18.39 2.31 -9.11
C GLU A 103 17.17 3.24 -9.08
N ARG A 104 16.43 3.31 -10.18
CA ARG A 104 15.23 4.14 -10.28
C ARG A 104 14.13 3.67 -9.36
N ALA A 105 13.93 2.36 -9.26
CA ALA A 105 12.98 1.76 -8.33
C ALA A 105 13.36 2.07 -6.88
N ALA A 106 14.64 1.93 -6.51
CA ALA A 106 15.12 2.26 -5.18
C ALA A 106 14.86 3.72 -4.81
N ASP A 107 15.07 4.67 -5.73
CA ASP A 107 14.77 6.08 -5.51
C ASP A 107 13.29 6.30 -5.15
N LYS A 108 12.38 5.65 -5.88
CA LYS A 108 10.94 5.73 -5.61
C LYS A 108 10.56 5.08 -4.28
N PHE A 109 11.14 3.93 -3.98
CA PHE A 109 10.86 3.21 -2.73
C PHE A 109 11.38 3.96 -1.51
N ASN A 110 12.54 4.60 -1.62
CA ASN A 110 13.07 5.46 -0.56
C ASN A 110 12.15 6.67 -0.27
N GLN A 111 11.53 7.26 -1.29
CA GLN A 111 10.54 8.32 -1.11
C GLN A 111 9.29 7.84 -0.35
N ALA A 112 8.98 6.57 -0.43
CA ALA A 112 7.81 5.97 0.21
C ALA A 112 8.06 5.50 1.65
N ILE A 113 9.28 5.56 2.15
CA ILE A 113 9.56 5.22 3.55
C ILE A 113 8.74 6.12 4.46
N ASP A 114 8.09 5.54 5.48
CA ASP A 114 7.13 6.19 6.37
C ASP A 114 5.87 6.77 5.68
N ASN A 115 5.61 6.33 4.46
CA ASN A 115 4.42 6.64 3.69
C ASN A 115 3.82 5.35 3.13
N VAL A 116 2.94 5.44 2.17
CA VAL A 116 2.38 4.29 1.44
C VAL A 116 2.78 4.38 -0.02
N LEU A 117 3.39 3.32 -0.53
CA LEU A 117 3.65 3.15 -1.95
C LEU A 117 2.45 2.45 -2.59
N PHE A 118 1.88 3.06 -3.61
CA PHE A 118 0.82 2.48 -4.41
C PHE A 118 1.34 2.21 -5.83
N ILE A 119 1.42 0.95 -6.18
CA ILE A 119 1.85 0.53 -7.53
C ILE A 119 0.58 0.27 -8.33
N ASP A 120 0.25 1.20 -9.22
CA ASP A 120 -0.91 1.04 -10.09
C ASP A 120 -0.58 0.09 -11.24
N GLU A 121 -1.55 -0.75 -11.58
CA GLU A 121 -1.40 -1.77 -12.64
C GLU A 121 -0.14 -2.63 -12.44
N ALA A 122 0.08 -3.12 -11.21
CA ALA A 122 1.28 -3.88 -10.83
C ALA A 122 1.55 -5.10 -11.72
N TYR A 123 0.51 -5.67 -12.33
CA TYR A 123 0.64 -6.78 -13.28
C TYR A 123 1.46 -6.42 -14.52
N THR A 124 1.59 -5.13 -14.85
CA THR A 124 2.39 -4.66 -15.99
C THR A 124 3.90 -4.69 -15.72
N LEU A 125 4.31 -4.86 -14.46
CA LEU A 125 5.73 -4.88 -14.10
C LEU A 125 6.49 -6.02 -14.78
N ILE A 126 5.85 -7.15 -15.02
CA ILE A 126 6.46 -8.27 -15.73
C ILE A 126 5.83 -8.46 -17.10
N ASN A 127 6.66 -8.43 -18.14
CA ASN A 127 6.29 -8.82 -19.50
C ASN A 127 6.98 -10.14 -19.86
N LYS A 128 6.27 -11.24 -19.64
CA LYS A 128 6.81 -12.59 -19.94
C LYS A 128 7.10 -12.85 -21.41
N LYS A 129 6.56 -12.00 -22.31
CA LYS A 129 6.75 -12.12 -23.76
C LYS A 129 8.03 -11.45 -24.27
N ASP A 130 8.63 -10.59 -23.45
CA ASP A 130 9.85 -9.87 -23.78
C ASP A 130 11.01 -10.37 -22.91
N PRO A 131 11.98 -11.12 -23.49
CA PRO A 131 13.14 -11.61 -22.74
C PRO A 131 14.07 -10.50 -22.26
N ASN A 132 13.95 -9.29 -22.81
CA ASN A 132 14.74 -8.13 -22.41
C ASN A 132 13.99 -7.20 -21.43
N ASP A 133 12.88 -7.66 -20.88
CA ASP A 133 12.10 -6.88 -19.94
C ASP A 133 12.84 -6.70 -18.60
N ASN A 134 12.99 -5.44 -18.18
CA ASN A 134 13.67 -5.07 -16.94
C ASN A 134 12.73 -4.98 -15.72
N GLY A 135 11.47 -5.37 -15.87
CA GLY A 135 10.47 -5.31 -14.79
C GLY A 135 10.82 -6.17 -13.58
N GLN A 136 11.47 -7.31 -13.81
CA GLN A 136 11.90 -8.19 -12.72
C GLN A 136 12.89 -7.47 -11.77
N GLU A 137 13.77 -6.62 -12.28
CA GLU A 137 14.70 -5.84 -11.46
C GLU A 137 13.95 -4.93 -10.47
N ALA A 138 12.83 -4.34 -10.89
CA ALA A 138 12.00 -3.51 -10.02
C ALA A 138 11.37 -4.34 -8.90
N ILE A 139 10.89 -5.54 -9.20
CA ILE A 139 10.30 -6.45 -8.20
C ILE A 139 11.36 -6.94 -7.22
N ASP A 140 12.53 -7.31 -7.70
CA ASP A 140 13.63 -7.77 -6.85
C ASP A 140 14.07 -6.65 -5.90
N GLU A 141 14.10 -5.41 -6.37
CA GLU A 141 14.37 -4.26 -5.54
C GLU A 141 13.27 -4.00 -4.50
N LEU A 142 12.00 -4.12 -4.89
CA LEU A 142 10.86 -3.97 -3.98
C LEU A 142 10.93 -4.94 -2.80
N LEU A 143 11.31 -6.19 -3.04
CA LEU A 143 11.41 -7.22 -1.99
C LEU A 143 12.39 -6.86 -0.88
N LYS A 144 13.39 -6.02 -1.15
CA LYS A 144 14.33 -5.55 -0.14
C LYS A 144 13.70 -4.56 0.85
N TYR A 145 12.59 -3.92 0.47
CA TYR A 145 11.86 -2.94 1.29
C TYR A 145 10.66 -3.56 2.02
N MET A 146 10.30 -4.77 1.70
CA MET A 146 9.22 -5.53 2.35
C MET A 146 9.79 -6.38 3.49
#